data_4f5242da6b6a38772afe4f096c424d75
#
_entry.id   4f5242da6b6a38772afe4f096c424d75
#
_cell.length_a   1.000
_cell.length_b   1.000
_cell.length_c   1.000
_cell.angle_alpha   90.00
_cell.angle_beta   90.00
_cell.angle_gamma   90.00
#
_symmetry.space_group_name_H-M   'P 1'
#
loop_
_entity.id
_entity.type
_entity.pdbx_description
1 polymer ?
#
loop_
_entity_poly.entity_id
_entity_poly.type
_entity_poly.pdbx_seq_one_letter_code
_entity_poly.pdbx_strand_id
1 'polypeptide(L)'
;MVQADPAGAGGLKRRLGLFDAVTIGLGAMIGAGIFAALAPAAGAAGSGLLPALAGAAVVAYCNATSSARLAARYPASGGTYVYGRERLGAFWGYLAGWGFVVGKTASCAAMALTVGLYVWPGQAHAVAAAAVVALTAVNYAGVRKSAWLTRALVAVVLAVLTVVVTVCLTSRAADPVRLDPGAGATAGGVLQAAGLLFFAFAGYARIATLGEEVRDPARTIPRAVPVALGITLVVYAAVAVAALAVLGPTRLAGAAAPLAEAVRAAGTPELVPLVRAGAAAAALGSLLALILGVSRTTLAMARDRHLPAVLAAVHPRFHVPHRAELAVGAVVAVLAATADVRAAIGFSSFGVLAYYAVANAAALTLTAAEHRPPRAIPVIGLAGCLVLAFALPATAVVAGAAVLAAGAAAYGVRAARGSA
;
A
#
# COMPACT_ATOMS: atom_id res chain seq x y z
N MET A 1 -13.71 -31.85 -23.75
CA MET A 1 -14.60 -30.79 -24.29
C MET A 1 -13.95 -29.45 -24.00
N VAL A 2 -13.25 -28.89 -24.98
CA VAL A 2 -12.55 -27.61 -24.87
C VAL A 2 -13.61 -26.51 -24.97
N GLN A 3 -13.87 -25.84 -23.87
CA GLN A 3 -14.75 -24.67 -23.85
C GLN A 3 -14.04 -23.50 -24.56
N ALA A 4 -14.58 -23.13 -25.71
CA ALA A 4 -14.13 -22.00 -26.49
C ALA A 4 -14.22 -20.70 -25.67
N ASP A 5 -13.14 -19.94 -25.68
CA ASP A 5 -12.97 -18.60 -25.11
C ASP A 5 -13.94 -17.65 -25.83
N PRO A 6 -14.91 -16.98 -25.16
CA PRO A 6 -15.72 -15.96 -25.81
C PRO A 6 -14.91 -14.67 -25.91
N ALA A 7 -13.97 -14.61 -26.86
CA ALA A 7 -13.31 -13.39 -27.29
C ALA A 7 -14.30 -12.51 -28.05
N GLY A 8 -15.12 -11.77 -27.32
CA GLY A 8 -16.06 -10.82 -27.87
C GLY A 8 -16.24 -9.63 -26.92
N ALA A 9 -15.74 -8.46 -27.35
CA ALA A 9 -15.99 -7.10 -26.84
C ALA A 9 -15.47 -6.78 -25.42
N GLY A 10 -14.24 -6.24 -25.33
CA GLY A 10 -13.82 -5.37 -24.21
C GLY A 10 -12.86 -5.94 -23.18
N GLY A 11 -12.36 -7.15 -23.27
CA GLY A 11 -11.39 -7.73 -22.36
C GLY A 11 -9.98 -7.11 -22.54
N LEU A 12 -9.26 -6.91 -21.41
CA LEU A 12 -7.86 -6.45 -21.43
C LEU A 12 -6.97 -7.53 -22.07
N LYS A 13 -5.99 -7.13 -22.90
CA LYS A 13 -5.07 -8.09 -23.52
C LYS A 13 -4.08 -8.63 -22.47
N ARG A 14 -4.04 -9.94 -22.27
CA ARG A 14 -3.09 -10.65 -21.39
C ARG A 14 -1.69 -10.63 -21.97
N ARG A 15 -0.89 -9.59 -21.63
CA ARG A 15 0.47 -9.38 -22.16
C ARG A 15 1.57 -9.45 -21.12
N LEU A 16 1.24 -9.26 -19.84
CA LEU A 16 2.21 -9.17 -18.75
C LEU A 16 2.73 -10.55 -18.35
N GLY A 17 4.07 -10.68 -18.31
CA GLY A 17 4.76 -11.87 -17.81
C GLY A 17 5.09 -11.77 -16.32
N LEU A 18 5.81 -12.79 -15.79
CA LEU A 18 6.28 -12.82 -14.39
C LEU A 18 7.14 -11.59 -14.05
N PHE A 19 8.10 -11.25 -14.90
CA PHE A 19 8.99 -10.09 -14.70
C PHE A 19 8.20 -8.78 -14.62
N ASP A 20 7.20 -8.60 -15.49
CA ASP A 20 6.35 -7.39 -15.46
C ASP A 20 5.52 -7.31 -14.18
N ALA A 21 4.92 -8.44 -13.77
CA ALA A 21 4.12 -8.51 -12.56
C ALA A 21 4.97 -8.21 -11.31
N VAL A 22 6.20 -8.76 -11.23
CA VAL A 22 7.15 -8.45 -10.15
C VAL A 22 7.53 -6.97 -10.18
N THR A 23 7.89 -6.41 -11.33
CA THR A 23 8.28 -5.00 -11.43
C THR A 23 7.15 -4.04 -11.06
N ILE A 24 5.91 -4.34 -11.47
CA ILE A 24 4.73 -3.56 -11.08
C ILE A 24 4.50 -3.64 -9.58
N GLY A 25 4.69 -4.84 -9.00
CA GLY A 25 4.62 -5.04 -7.56
C GLY A 25 5.68 -4.25 -6.80
N LEU A 26 6.95 -4.31 -7.25
CA LEU A 26 8.04 -3.51 -6.69
C LEU A 26 7.74 -2.02 -6.76
N GLY A 27 7.27 -1.52 -7.90
CA GLY A 27 6.91 -0.10 -8.07
C GLY A 27 5.73 0.35 -7.20
N ALA A 28 4.88 -0.59 -6.78
CA ALA A 28 3.79 -0.31 -5.85
C ALA A 28 4.22 -0.39 -4.37
N MET A 29 5.22 -1.21 -4.03
CA MET A 29 5.77 -1.34 -2.67
C MET A 29 6.91 -0.35 -2.42
N ILE A 30 7.93 -0.32 -3.29
CA ILE A 30 9.10 0.59 -3.17
C ILE A 30 8.69 1.99 -3.67
N GLY A 31 7.71 2.56 -2.99
CA GLY A 31 7.16 3.90 -3.19
C GLY A 31 7.42 4.79 -1.98
N ALA A 32 6.45 5.63 -1.63
CA ALA A 32 6.54 6.52 -0.47
C ALA A 32 6.79 5.80 0.87
N GLY A 33 6.37 4.52 0.99
CA GLY A 33 6.37 3.79 2.26
C GLY A 33 7.74 3.75 2.94
N ILE A 34 8.79 3.35 2.20
CA ILE A 34 10.14 3.25 2.79
C ILE A 34 10.75 4.62 3.13
N PHE A 35 10.33 5.68 2.44
CA PHE A 35 10.79 7.03 2.69
C PHE A 35 10.09 7.71 3.86
N ALA A 36 8.86 7.29 4.24
CA ALA A 36 8.03 7.96 5.23
C ALA A 36 7.74 7.13 6.49
N ALA A 37 7.57 5.80 6.38
CA ALA A 37 7.10 4.97 7.49
C ALA A 37 8.16 4.70 8.57
N LEU A 38 9.45 4.86 8.26
CA LEU A 38 10.53 4.59 9.21
C LEU A 38 10.50 5.52 10.43
N ALA A 39 10.24 6.81 10.22
CA ALA A 39 10.21 7.79 11.32
C ALA A 39 9.09 7.52 12.33
N PRO A 40 7.80 7.38 11.94
CA PRO A 40 6.75 7.05 12.89
C PRO A 40 6.96 5.67 13.55
N ALA A 41 7.50 4.69 12.83
CA ALA A 41 7.81 3.38 13.37
C ALA A 41 8.94 3.42 14.41
N ALA A 42 10.02 4.17 14.14
CA ALA A 42 11.09 4.39 15.11
C ALA A 42 10.58 5.13 16.36
N GLY A 43 9.64 6.06 16.19
CA GLY A 43 8.99 6.74 17.32
C GLY A 43 8.17 5.82 18.21
N ALA A 44 7.60 4.76 17.65
CA ALA A 44 6.81 3.77 18.40
C ALA A 44 7.69 2.67 19.04
N ALA A 45 8.65 2.11 18.29
CA ALA A 45 9.44 0.96 18.72
C ALA A 45 10.79 1.32 19.32
N GLY A 46 11.27 2.56 19.15
CA GLY A 46 12.64 2.89 19.53
C GLY A 46 13.66 1.98 18.82
N SER A 47 14.53 1.32 19.59
CA SER A 47 15.47 0.31 19.12
C SER A 47 14.82 -0.98 18.59
N GLY A 48 13.54 -1.21 18.88
CA GLY A 48 12.75 -2.34 18.38
C GLY A 48 12.29 -2.24 16.93
N LEU A 49 12.81 -1.30 16.13
CA LEU A 49 12.40 -1.09 14.74
C LEU A 49 12.60 -2.32 13.85
N LEU A 50 13.74 -3.02 13.98
CA LEU A 50 14.05 -4.20 13.18
C LEU A 50 13.15 -5.40 13.49
N PRO A 51 12.92 -5.78 14.77
CA PRO A 51 11.88 -6.75 15.13
C PRO A 51 10.49 -6.35 14.62
N ALA A 52 10.13 -5.06 14.67
CA ALA A 52 8.86 -4.58 14.14
C ALA A 52 8.75 -4.78 12.63
N LEU A 53 9.84 -4.52 11.88
CA LEU A 53 9.90 -4.77 10.45
C LEU A 53 9.71 -6.27 10.12
N ALA A 54 10.35 -7.14 10.89
CA ALA A 54 10.18 -8.60 10.74
C ALA A 54 8.73 -9.03 11.01
N GLY A 55 8.10 -8.50 12.06
CA GLY A 55 6.68 -8.74 12.36
C GLY A 55 5.75 -8.28 11.24
N ALA A 56 5.96 -7.08 10.72
CA ALA A 56 5.22 -6.56 9.57
C ALA A 56 5.39 -7.45 8.32
N ALA A 57 6.61 -7.93 8.07
CA ALA A 57 6.92 -8.80 6.94
C ALA A 57 6.23 -10.16 7.04
N VAL A 58 6.16 -10.76 8.23
CA VAL A 58 5.43 -12.03 8.45
C VAL A 58 3.95 -11.85 8.13
N VAL A 59 3.31 -10.81 8.65
CA VAL A 59 1.89 -10.52 8.37
C VAL A 59 1.69 -10.21 6.88
N ALA A 60 2.59 -9.43 6.27
CA ALA A 60 2.55 -9.13 4.84
C ALA A 60 2.69 -10.40 3.98
N TYR A 61 3.57 -11.33 4.35
CA TYR A 61 3.73 -12.61 3.65
C TYR A 61 2.46 -13.48 3.73
N CYS A 62 1.85 -13.58 4.89
CA CYS A 62 0.60 -14.34 5.08
C CYS A 62 -0.53 -13.74 4.25
N ASN A 63 -0.71 -12.42 4.32
CA ASN A 63 -1.72 -11.70 3.55
C ASN A 63 -1.49 -11.80 2.04
N ALA A 64 -0.25 -11.67 1.62
CA ALA A 64 0.16 -11.76 0.22
C ALA A 64 -0.11 -13.16 -0.35
N THR A 65 0.21 -14.21 0.41
CA THR A 65 -0.04 -15.61 0.02
C THR A 65 -1.53 -15.89 -0.09
N SER A 66 -2.33 -15.48 0.91
CA SER A 66 -3.79 -15.61 0.89
C SER A 66 -4.40 -14.88 -0.31
N SER A 67 -4.00 -13.62 -0.53
CA SER A 67 -4.49 -12.81 -1.65
C SER A 67 -4.09 -13.39 -3.01
N ALA A 68 -2.88 -13.92 -3.15
CA ALA A 68 -2.40 -14.51 -4.39
C ALA A 68 -3.19 -15.77 -4.78
N ARG A 69 -3.55 -16.61 -3.82
CA ARG A 69 -4.40 -17.79 -4.05
C ARG A 69 -5.83 -17.42 -4.43
N LEU A 70 -6.40 -16.44 -3.74
CA LEU A 70 -7.73 -15.90 -4.09
C LEU A 70 -7.73 -15.24 -5.47
N ALA A 71 -6.70 -14.47 -5.81
CA ALA A 71 -6.55 -13.86 -7.14
C ALA A 71 -6.39 -14.89 -8.26
N ALA A 72 -5.70 -16.00 -8.00
CA ALA A 72 -5.57 -17.11 -8.94
C ALA A 72 -6.94 -17.80 -9.20
N ARG A 73 -7.80 -17.87 -8.18
CA ARG A 73 -9.14 -18.45 -8.28
C ARG A 73 -10.18 -17.49 -8.87
N TYR A 74 -10.05 -16.21 -8.54
CA TYR A 74 -10.93 -15.13 -8.99
C TYR A 74 -10.13 -14.05 -9.72
N PRO A 75 -9.76 -14.24 -10.99
CA PRO A 75 -8.90 -13.31 -11.73
C PRO A 75 -9.58 -12.00 -12.13
N ALA A 76 -10.77 -11.70 -11.61
CA ALA A 76 -11.50 -10.47 -11.85
C ALA A 76 -10.87 -9.27 -11.12
N SER A 77 -11.02 -8.08 -11.69
CA SER A 77 -10.65 -6.83 -11.05
C SER A 77 -11.53 -6.55 -9.83
N GLY A 78 -10.92 -6.11 -8.70
CA GLY A 78 -11.65 -5.78 -7.46
C GLY A 78 -11.01 -6.34 -6.20
N GLY A 79 -10.09 -7.31 -6.31
CA GLY A 79 -9.34 -7.83 -5.16
C GLY A 79 -10.25 -8.40 -4.06
N THR A 80 -9.96 -8.09 -2.80
CA THR A 80 -10.70 -8.63 -1.64
C THR A 80 -12.19 -8.22 -1.62
N TYR A 81 -12.58 -7.13 -2.28
CA TYR A 81 -14.00 -6.80 -2.49
C TYR A 81 -14.74 -7.96 -3.16
N VAL A 82 -14.14 -8.52 -4.22
CA VAL A 82 -14.70 -9.69 -4.92
C VAL A 82 -14.57 -10.94 -4.06
N TYR A 83 -13.38 -11.19 -3.49
CA TYR A 83 -13.12 -12.41 -2.70
C TYR A 83 -14.02 -12.50 -1.47
N GLY A 84 -14.21 -11.38 -0.75
CA GLY A 84 -15.10 -11.31 0.40
C GLY A 84 -16.55 -11.60 0.01
N ARG A 85 -17.02 -11.03 -1.10
CA ARG A 85 -18.38 -11.26 -1.61
C ARG A 85 -18.61 -12.71 -1.98
N GLU A 86 -17.72 -13.31 -2.74
CA GLU A 86 -17.87 -14.69 -3.26
C GLU A 86 -17.70 -15.76 -2.16
N ARG A 87 -16.92 -15.46 -1.10
CA ARG A 87 -16.57 -16.46 -0.07
C ARG A 87 -17.26 -16.28 1.27
N LEU A 88 -17.54 -15.03 1.66
CA LEU A 88 -18.08 -14.70 2.97
C LEU A 88 -19.45 -14.00 2.90
N GLY A 89 -19.88 -13.63 1.68
CA GLY A 89 -21.14 -12.95 1.44
C GLY A 89 -21.01 -11.44 1.20
N ALA A 90 -22.10 -10.83 0.73
CA ALA A 90 -22.14 -9.46 0.22
C ALA A 90 -21.66 -8.41 1.24
N PHE A 91 -22.02 -8.56 2.52
CA PHE A 91 -21.60 -7.65 3.58
C PHE A 91 -20.08 -7.59 3.74
N TRP A 92 -19.39 -8.73 3.80
CA TRP A 92 -17.95 -8.80 3.98
C TRP A 92 -17.19 -8.27 2.75
N GLY A 93 -17.73 -8.56 1.55
CA GLY A 93 -17.21 -7.95 0.33
C GLY A 93 -17.31 -6.42 0.38
N TYR A 94 -18.51 -5.90 0.71
CA TYR A 94 -18.72 -4.47 0.84
C TYR A 94 -17.77 -3.83 1.89
N LEU A 95 -17.66 -4.42 3.08
CA LEU A 95 -16.81 -3.89 4.15
C LEU A 95 -15.33 -3.86 3.74
N ALA A 96 -14.85 -4.91 3.04
CA ALA A 96 -13.51 -4.92 2.48
C ALA A 96 -13.32 -3.82 1.43
N GLY A 97 -14.26 -3.67 0.49
CA GLY A 97 -14.21 -2.60 -0.52
C GLY A 97 -14.21 -1.21 0.08
N TRP A 98 -15.06 -0.96 1.08
CA TRP A 98 -15.12 0.30 1.81
C TRP A 98 -13.81 0.58 2.55
N GLY A 99 -13.30 -0.38 3.33
CA GLY A 99 -12.01 -0.27 4.02
C GLY A 99 -10.84 -0.01 3.06
N PHE A 100 -10.87 -0.64 1.88
CA PHE A 100 -9.90 -0.38 0.82
C PHE A 100 -9.99 1.06 0.30
N VAL A 101 -11.18 1.52 -0.10
CA VAL A 101 -11.36 2.87 -0.66
C VAL A 101 -10.90 3.91 0.35
N VAL A 102 -11.38 3.83 1.59
CA VAL A 102 -11.05 4.83 2.63
C VAL A 102 -9.58 4.74 3.04
N GLY A 103 -9.07 3.54 3.34
CA GLY A 103 -7.68 3.34 3.74
C GLY A 103 -6.68 3.74 2.64
N LYS A 104 -6.96 3.41 1.39
CA LYS A 104 -6.09 3.77 0.27
C LYS A 104 -6.19 5.24 -0.15
N THR A 105 -7.31 5.89 0.11
CA THR A 105 -7.42 7.36 -0.02
C THR A 105 -6.47 8.05 0.97
N ALA A 106 -6.42 7.59 2.21
CA ALA A 106 -5.44 8.07 3.19
C ALA A 106 -3.99 7.72 2.79
N SER A 107 -3.76 6.54 2.16
CA SER A 107 -2.44 6.21 1.59
C SER A 107 -2.02 7.22 0.52
N CYS A 108 -2.95 7.66 -0.34
CA CYS A 108 -2.66 8.68 -1.35
C CYS A 108 -2.24 10.00 -0.70
N ALA A 109 -2.90 10.42 0.37
CA ALA A 109 -2.53 11.62 1.12
C ALA A 109 -1.13 11.48 1.76
N ALA A 110 -0.82 10.33 2.37
CA ALA A 110 0.51 10.07 2.93
C ALA A 110 1.62 10.09 1.85
N MET A 111 1.34 9.53 0.66
CA MET A 111 2.26 9.59 -0.48
C MET A 111 2.47 11.02 -0.97
N ALA A 112 1.41 11.81 -1.09
CA ALA A 112 1.49 13.21 -1.48
C ALA A 112 2.27 14.04 -0.46
N LEU A 113 2.01 13.85 0.84
CA LEU A 113 2.76 14.51 1.91
C LEU A 113 4.24 14.12 1.90
N THR A 114 4.56 12.85 1.56
CA THR A 114 5.95 12.43 1.37
C THR A 114 6.63 13.23 0.25
N VAL A 115 5.94 13.46 -0.89
CA VAL A 115 6.46 14.35 -1.93
C VAL A 115 6.75 15.73 -1.37
N GLY A 116 5.80 16.33 -0.65
CA GLY A 116 5.97 17.66 -0.04
C GLY A 116 7.14 17.76 0.92
N LEU A 117 7.27 16.80 1.84
CA LEU A 117 8.34 16.74 2.84
C LEU A 117 9.73 16.59 2.21
N TYR A 118 9.86 15.84 1.12
CA TYR A 118 11.13 15.68 0.42
C TYR A 118 11.44 16.80 -0.57
N VAL A 119 10.45 17.40 -1.22
CA VAL A 119 10.65 18.48 -2.21
C VAL A 119 10.80 19.84 -1.53
N TRP A 120 9.85 20.22 -0.68
CA TRP A 120 9.84 21.50 0.01
C TRP A 120 9.22 21.40 1.40
N PRO A 121 9.99 21.04 2.42
CA PRO A 121 9.47 20.81 3.78
C PRO A 121 8.69 21.99 4.35
N GLY A 122 9.12 23.23 4.09
CA GLY A 122 8.44 24.44 4.58
C GLY A 122 7.07 24.70 3.93
N GLN A 123 6.77 24.05 2.80
CA GLN A 123 5.51 24.15 2.07
C GLN A 123 4.95 22.77 1.73
N ALA A 124 5.20 21.77 2.61
CA ALA A 124 4.91 20.38 2.33
C ALA A 124 3.44 20.12 1.95
N HIS A 125 2.49 20.75 2.64
CA HIS A 125 1.05 20.62 2.36
C HIS A 125 0.66 21.21 1.00
N ALA A 126 1.19 22.38 0.65
CA ALA A 126 0.90 23.02 -0.64
C ALA A 126 1.45 22.20 -1.80
N VAL A 127 2.71 21.71 -1.69
CA VAL A 127 3.32 20.84 -2.68
C VAL A 127 2.56 19.52 -2.80
N ALA A 128 2.14 18.92 -1.68
CA ALA A 128 1.35 17.70 -1.66
C ALA A 128 0.00 17.88 -2.37
N ALA A 129 -0.74 18.94 -2.05
CA ALA A 129 -2.03 19.23 -2.69
C ALA A 129 -1.86 19.49 -4.20
N ALA A 130 -0.85 20.27 -4.60
CA ALA A 130 -0.53 20.53 -6.01
C ALA A 130 -0.19 19.23 -6.76
N ALA A 131 0.59 18.32 -6.15
CA ALA A 131 0.92 17.02 -6.74
C ALA A 131 -0.34 16.17 -6.94
N VAL A 132 -1.26 16.15 -5.98
CA VAL A 132 -2.55 15.43 -6.10
C VAL A 132 -3.37 15.98 -7.25
N VAL A 133 -3.53 17.31 -7.34
CA VAL A 133 -4.30 17.96 -8.41
C VAL A 133 -3.69 17.63 -9.77
N ALA A 134 -2.37 17.79 -9.92
CA ALA A 134 -1.66 17.49 -11.16
C ALA A 134 -1.82 16.03 -11.58
N LEU A 135 -1.63 15.07 -10.66
CA LEU A 135 -1.73 13.64 -10.97
C LEU A 135 -3.19 13.20 -11.21
N THR A 136 -4.16 13.82 -10.56
CA THR A 136 -5.59 13.61 -10.85
C THR A 136 -5.91 14.08 -12.27
N ALA A 137 -5.40 15.25 -12.69
CA ALA A 137 -5.56 15.73 -14.05
C ALA A 137 -4.92 14.80 -15.11
N VAL A 138 -3.71 14.28 -14.83
CA VAL A 138 -3.03 13.31 -15.69
C VAL A 138 -3.85 12.03 -15.84
N ASN A 139 -4.39 11.50 -14.75
CA ASN A 139 -5.25 10.32 -14.77
C ASN A 139 -6.57 10.60 -15.52
N TYR A 140 -7.19 11.75 -15.27
CA TYR A 140 -8.42 12.19 -15.95
C TYR A 140 -8.23 12.26 -17.48
N ALA A 141 -7.07 12.73 -17.94
CA ALA A 141 -6.71 12.75 -19.36
C ALA A 141 -6.46 11.35 -19.94
N GLY A 142 -6.57 10.29 -19.15
CA GLY A 142 -6.43 8.91 -19.60
C GLY A 142 -4.99 8.49 -19.92
N VAL A 143 -4.00 9.22 -19.42
CA VAL A 143 -2.58 8.91 -19.64
C VAL A 143 -2.23 7.59 -18.97
N ARG A 144 -1.92 6.59 -19.78
CA ARG A 144 -1.53 5.26 -19.26
C ARG A 144 -0.03 5.21 -19.00
N LYS A 145 0.35 4.80 -17.79
CA LYS A 145 1.75 4.49 -17.47
C LYS A 145 2.23 3.34 -18.36
N SER A 146 3.29 3.55 -19.12
CA SER A 146 3.90 2.45 -19.86
C SER A 146 4.65 1.51 -18.90
N ALA A 147 4.71 0.22 -19.21
CA ALA A 147 5.49 -0.75 -18.45
C ALA A 147 6.98 -0.34 -18.39
N TRP A 148 7.50 0.25 -19.47
CA TRP A 148 8.87 0.76 -19.53
C TRP A 148 9.10 1.88 -18.49
N LEU A 149 8.19 2.86 -18.39
CA LEU A 149 8.31 3.94 -17.41
C LEU A 149 8.31 3.39 -15.98
N THR A 150 7.48 2.39 -15.70
CA THR A 150 7.46 1.72 -14.39
C THR A 150 8.80 1.04 -14.10
N ARG A 151 9.37 0.33 -15.08
CA ARG A 151 10.68 -0.32 -14.94
C ARG A 151 11.79 0.70 -14.70
N ALA A 152 11.84 1.77 -15.49
CA ALA A 152 12.82 2.84 -15.34
C ALA A 152 12.72 3.50 -13.96
N LEU A 153 11.51 3.79 -13.51
CA LEU A 153 11.28 4.39 -12.18
C LEU A 153 11.74 3.46 -11.05
N VAL A 154 11.38 2.17 -11.10
CA VAL A 154 11.83 1.19 -10.10
C VAL A 154 13.36 1.08 -10.10
N ALA A 155 14.00 1.02 -11.26
CA ALA A 155 15.46 0.96 -11.36
C ALA A 155 16.14 2.20 -10.74
N VAL A 156 15.64 3.40 -11.04
CA VAL A 156 16.15 4.66 -10.47
C VAL A 156 15.98 4.67 -8.95
N VAL A 157 14.80 4.30 -8.44
CA VAL A 157 14.56 4.29 -6.99
C VAL A 157 15.44 3.27 -6.29
N LEU A 158 15.59 2.06 -6.84
CA LEU A 158 16.49 1.05 -6.28
C LEU A 158 17.95 1.53 -6.29
N ALA A 159 18.40 2.19 -7.36
CA ALA A 159 19.75 2.78 -7.42
C ALA A 159 19.95 3.84 -6.32
N VAL A 160 18.97 4.73 -6.14
CA VAL A 160 19.02 5.74 -5.05
C VAL A 160 19.09 5.07 -3.68
N LEU A 161 18.24 4.06 -3.42
CA LEU A 161 18.24 3.35 -2.14
C LEU A 161 19.55 2.58 -1.92
N THR A 162 20.13 2.01 -2.97
CA THR A 162 21.47 1.37 -2.90
C THR A 162 22.54 2.39 -2.52
N VAL A 163 22.54 3.58 -3.12
CA VAL A 163 23.46 4.66 -2.73
C VAL A 163 23.27 5.04 -1.27
N VAL A 164 22.02 5.25 -0.81
CA VAL A 164 21.72 5.55 0.60
C VAL A 164 22.28 4.49 1.53
N VAL A 165 22.00 3.21 1.26
CA VAL A 165 22.47 2.08 2.08
C VAL A 165 23.99 2.03 2.12
N THR A 166 24.65 2.10 0.96
CA THR A 166 26.10 2.04 0.86
C THR A 166 26.76 3.17 1.63
N VAL A 167 26.34 4.41 1.39
CA VAL A 167 26.90 5.60 2.04
C VAL A 167 26.69 5.56 3.56
N CYS A 168 25.49 5.19 4.02
CA CYS A 168 25.23 5.11 5.45
C CYS A 168 26.04 4.01 6.12
N LEU A 169 26.14 2.81 5.55
CA LEU A 169 26.84 1.69 6.17
C LEU A 169 28.38 1.80 6.11
N THR A 170 28.91 2.52 5.11
CA THR A 170 30.37 2.77 5.01
C THR A 170 30.81 4.03 5.76
N SER A 171 29.86 4.81 6.28
CA SER A 171 30.16 6.04 7.04
C SER A 171 30.75 5.72 8.42
N ARG A 172 31.64 6.57 8.87
CA ARG A 172 32.13 6.55 10.27
C ARG A 172 31.07 6.89 11.31
N ALA A 173 29.92 7.46 10.87
CA ALA A 173 28.79 7.75 11.72
C ALA A 173 27.93 6.51 11.99
N ALA A 174 28.13 5.39 11.26
CA ALA A 174 27.42 4.14 11.48
C ALA A 174 27.91 3.48 12.78
N ASP A 175 26.98 3.26 13.70
CA ASP A 175 27.24 2.67 15.00
C ASP A 175 26.40 1.39 15.15
N PRO A 176 27.01 0.20 15.15
CA PRO A 176 26.30 -1.07 15.30
C PRO A 176 25.53 -1.20 16.63
N VAL A 177 25.94 -0.50 17.68
CA VAL A 177 25.28 -0.51 19.00
C VAL A 177 23.83 -0.01 18.87
N ARG A 178 23.57 0.90 17.94
CA ARG A 178 22.21 1.43 17.67
C ARG A 178 21.26 0.40 17.06
N LEU A 179 21.77 -0.74 16.59
CA LEU A 179 20.98 -1.84 16.03
C LEU A 179 20.50 -2.82 17.11
N ASP A 180 21.04 -2.74 18.32
CA ASP A 180 20.63 -3.59 19.44
C ASP A 180 19.20 -3.20 19.86
N PRO A 181 18.25 -4.16 19.88
CA PRO A 181 16.88 -3.91 20.36
C PRO A 181 16.78 -3.40 21.79
N GLY A 182 17.82 -3.56 22.60
CA GLY A 182 18.03 -2.94 23.92
C GLY A 182 16.85 -2.89 24.88
N ALA A 183 17.09 -2.32 26.08
CA ALA A 183 16.08 -2.21 27.15
C ALA A 183 14.94 -1.22 26.87
N GLY A 184 15.00 -0.45 25.78
CA GLY A 184 13.98 0.54 25.42
C GLY A 184 12.85 0.04 24.54
N ALA A 185 12.96 -1.17 23.98
CA ALA A 185 11.91 -1.74 23.13
C ALA A 185 10.81 -2.39 23.98
N THR A 186 9.57 -1.90 23.85
CA THR A 186 8.40 -2.53 24.45
C THR A 186 7.64 -3.39 23.44
N ALA A 187 7.01 -4.47 23.88
CA ALA A 187 6.21 -5.31 22.99
C ALA A 187 5.08 -4.51 22.30
N GLY A 188 4.42 -3.60 23.03
CA GLY A 188 3.40 -2.71 22.46
C GLY A 188 3.96 -1.77 21.40
N GLY A 189 5.13 -1.17 21.66
CA GLY A 189 5.82 -0.30 20.70
C GLY A 189 6.26 -1.04 19.42
N VAL A 190 6.75 -2.27 19.57
CA VAL A 190 7.12 -3.14 18.44
C VAL A 190 5.89 -3.50 17.59
N LEU A 191 4.78 -3.87 18.20
CA LEU A 191 3.53 -4.16 17.49
C LEU A 191 2.98 -2.93 16.79
N GLN A 192 3.00 -1.77 17.46
CA GLN A 192 2.57 -0.51 16.86
C GLN A 192 3.42 -0.13 15.65
N ALA A 193 4.75 -0.22 15.78
CA ALA A 193 5.67 0.03 14.67
C ALA A 193 5.48 -0.95 13.53
N ALA A 194 5.22 -2.25 13.82
CA ALA A 194 4.90 -3.24 12.79
C ALA A 194 3.63 -2.87 12.02
N GLY A 195 2.58 -2.40 12.72
CA GLY A 195 1.36 -1.88 12.09
C GLY A 195 1.62 -0.66 11.20
N LEU A 196 2.47 0.28 11.63
CA LEU A 196 2.86 1.45 10.85
C LEU A 196 3.72 1.07 9.63
N LEU A 197 4.68 0.15 9.80
CA LEU A 197 5.53 -0.36 8.70
C LEU A 197 4.74 -1.19 7.69
N PHE A 198 3.62 -1.78 8.09
CA PHE A 198 2.75 -2.52 7.19
C PHE A 198 2.25 -1.65 6.03
N PHE A 199 2.10 -0.33 6.24
CA PHE A 199 1.82 0.63 5.19
C PHE A 199 2.75 0.48 3.97
N ALA A 200 4.04 0.30 4.22
CA ALA A 200 5.04 0.19 3.16
C ALA A 200 4.91 -1.12 2.35
N PHE A 201 4.49 -2.22 2.99
CA PHE A 201 4.31 -3.51 2.33
C PHE A 201 3.02 -3.61 1.51
N ALA A 202 1.99 -2.83 1.81
CA ALA A 202 0.63 -3.01 1.28
C ALA A 202 0.47 -2.81 -0.25
N GLY A 203 1.57 -2.56 -0.97
CA GLY A 203 1.61 -2.42 -2.43
C GLY A 203 1.45 -3.74 -3.21
N TYR A 204 1.73 -4.91 -2.60
CA TYR A 204 1.58 -6.22 -3.30
C TYR A 204 0.15 -6.50 -3.76
N ALA A 205 -0.87 -5.90 -3.14
CA ALA A 205 -2.25 -5.96 -3.62
C ALA A 205 -2.38 -5.61 -5.10
N ARG A 206 -1.48 -4.75 -5.62
CA ARG A 206 -1.48 -4.39 -7.03
C ARG A 206 -1.24 -5.59 -7.94
N ILE A 207 -0.37 -6.53 -7.54
CA ILE A 207 -0.13 -7.77 -8.31
C ILE A 207 -1.40 -8.62 -8.34
N ALA A 208 -2.09 -8.75 -7.22
CA ALA A 208 -3.33 -9.54 -7.12
C ALA A 208 -4.47 -8.97 -8.00
N THR A 209 -4.45 -7.68 -8.31
CA THR A 209 -5.44 -7.05 -9.20
C THR A 209 -5.10 -7.12 -10.70
N LEU A 210 -3.96 -7.70 -11.09
CA LEU A 210 -3.53 -7.83 -12.48
C LEU A 210 -4.10 -9.07 -13.21
N GLY A 211 -5.06 -9.79 -12.63
CA GLY A 211 -5.56 -11.06 -13.14
C GLY A 211 -6.03 -11.03 -14.59
N GLU A 212 -6.55 -9.89 -15.05
CA GLU A 212 -7.01 -9.70 -16.43
C GLU A 212 -5.88 -9.32 -17.41
N GLU A 213 -4.71 -8.86 -16.92
CA GLU A 213 -3.60 -8.34 -17.73
C GLU A 213 -2.44 -9.33 -17.84
N VAL A 214 -2.34 -10.27 -16.88
CA VAL A 214 -1.24 -11.23 -16.76
C VAL A 214 -1.50 -12.50 -17.57
N ARG A 215 -0.45 -13.00 -18.25
CA ARG A 215 -0.47 -14.32 -18.88
C ARG A 215 -0.50 -15.40 -17.80
N ASP A 216 -1.38 -16.39 -17.93
CA ASP A 216 -1.56 -17.49 -16.97
C ASP A 216 -1.60 -16.98 -15.50
N PRO A 217 -2.66 -16.25 -15.10
CA PRO A 217 -2.74 -15.64 -13.78
C PRO A 217 -2.67 -16.66 -12.64
N ALA A 218 -3.17 -17.89 -12.87
CA ALA A 218 -3.14 -18.96 -11.89
C ALA A 218 -1.71 -19.37 -11.49
N ARG A 219 -0.73 -19.25 -12.38
CA ARG A 219 0.67 -19.56 -12.12
C ARG A 219 1.52 -18.33 -11.85
N THR A 220 1.26 -17.23 -12.59
CA THR A 220 2.11 -16.04 -12.53
C THR A 220 1.90 -15.26 -11.24
N ILE A 221 0.66 -15.03 -10.79
CA ILE A 221 0.38 -14.23 -9.60
C ILE A 221 0.96 -14.89 -8.32
N PRO A 222 0.73 -16.21 -8.06
CA PRO A 222 1.31 -16.86 -6.88
C PRO A 222 2.84 -16.89 -6.84
N ARG A 223 3.53 -16.72 -7.98
CA ARG A 223 4.99 -16.62 -8.06
C ARG A 223 5.48 -15.18 -7.95
N ALA A 224 4.79 -14.24 -8.60
CA ALA A 224 5.19 -12.84 -8.62
C ALA A 224 5.11 -12.19 -7.23
N VAL A 225 4.06 -12.51 -6.47
CA VAL A 225 3.82 -11.88 -5.16
C VAL A 225 4.93 -12.19 -4.16
N PRO A 226 5.33 -13.45 -3.88
CA PRO A 226 6.40 -13.73 -2.92
C PRO A 226 7.78 -13.24 -3.40
N VAL A 227 8.05 -13.28 -4.71
CA VAL A 227 9.31 -12.74 -5.26
C VAL A 227 9.41 -11.23 -5.04
N ALA A 228 8.37 -10.48 -5.41
CA ALA A 228 8.34 -9.04 -5.21
C ALA A 228 8.42 -8.66 -3.73
N LEU A 229 7.71 -9.40 -2.87
CA LEU A 229 7.74 -9.17 -1.42
C LEU A 229 9.12 -9.48 -0.82
N GLY A 230 9.78 -10.57 -1.25
CA GLY A 230 11.12 -10.94 -0.80
C GLY A 230 12.16 -9.88 -1.15
N ILE A 231 12.15 -9.39 -2.40
CA ILE A 231 13.03 -8.29 -2.83
C ILE A 231 12.76 -7.04 -2.00
N THR A 232 11.49 -6.69 -1.82
CA THR A 232 11.09 -5.52 -1.02
C THR A 232 11.56 -5.63 0.42
N LEU A 233 11.43 -6.82 1.04
CA LEU A 233 11.88 -7.04 2.41
C LEU A 233 13.39 -6.86 2.55
N VAL A 234 14.18 -7.39 1.63
CA VAL A 234 15.65 -7.22 1.62
C VAL A 234 16.00 -5.72 1.52
N VAL A 235 15.36 -5.00 0.60
CA VAL A 235 15.59 -3.55 0.44
C VAL A 235 15.18 -2.80 1.71
N TYR A 236 14.02 -3.09 2.28
CA TYR A 236 13.53 -2.42 3.49
C TYR A 236 14.39 -2.71 4.71
N ALA A 237 14.86 -3.96 4.87
CA ALA A 237 15.78 -4.32 5.94
C ALA A 237 17.10 -3.57 5.80
N ALA A 238 17.70 -3.54 4.61
CA ALA A 238 18.93 -2.82 4.35
C ALA A 238 18.79 -1.32 4.63
N VAL A 239 17.71 -0.69 4.19
CA VAL A 239 17.45 0.74 4.41
C VAL A 239 17.19 1.03 5.90
N ALA A 240 16.40 0.18 6.58
CA ALA A 240 16.13 0.34 8.01
C ALA A 240 17.42 0.21 8.86
N VAL A 241 18.24 -0.80 8.57
CA VAL A 241 19.54 -0.99 9.22
C VAL A 241 20.42 0.23 8.98
N ALA A 242 20.57 0.68 7.74
CA ALA A 242 21.41 1.81 7.37
C ALA A 242 20.97 3.12 8.05
N ALA A 243 19.67 3.42 8.02
CA ALA A 243 19.12 4.62 8.65
C ALA A 243 19.24 4.57 10.19
N LEU A 244 18.95 3.42 10.80
CA LEU A 244 19.05 3.23 12.25
C LEU A 244 20.51 3.30 12.73
N ALA A 245 21.45 2.68 12.02
CA ALA A 245 22.87 2.71 12.38
C ALA A 245 23.44 4.13 12.40
N VAL A 246 23.04 4.99 11.46
CA VAL A 246 23.55 6.36 11.36
C VAL A 246 22.81 7.34 12.27
N LEU A 247 21.47 7.29 12.30
CA LEU A 247 20.66 8.26 13.05
C LEU A 247 20.40 7.85 14.50
N GLY A 248 20.36 6.55 14.76
CA GLY A 248 19.76 6.02 15.99
C GLY A 248 18.24 6.23 16.05
N PRO A 249 17.55 5.62 17.02
CA PRO A 249 16.08 5.63 17.08
C PRO A 249 15.50 7.03 17.29
N THR A 250 16.08 7.84 18.15
CA THR A 250 15.54 9.15 18.52
C THR A 250 15.59 10.17 17.36
N ARG A 251 16.74 10.29 16.68
CA ARG A 251 16.85 11.19 15.52
C ARG A 251 16.02 10.70 14.36
N LEU A 252 15.99 9.38 14.12
CA LEU A 252 15.17 8.76 13.08
C LEU A 252 13.67 9.04 13.33
N ALA A 253 13.20 8.94 14.58
CA ALA A 253 11.81 9.24 14.96
C ALA A 253 11.42 10.71 14.71
N GLY A 254 12.36 11.65 14.90
CA GLY A 254 12.13 13.09 14.68
C GLY A 254 12.26 13.54 13.22
N ALA A 255 12.82 12.69 12.34
CA ALA A 255 13.14 13.07 10.98
C ALA A 255 11.88 13.26 10.10
N ALA A 256 11.74 14.44 9.48
CA ALA A 256 10.67 14.69 8.50
C ALA A 256 10.95 13.99 7.16
N ALA A 257 12.24 13.90 6.78
CA ALA A 257 12.71 13.21 5.58
C ALA A 257 13.85 12.24 5.97
N PRO A 258 13.51 11.04 6.52
CA PRO A 258 14.45 10.14 7.20
C PRO A 258 15.70 9.80 6.39
N LEU A 259 15.55 9.46 5.11
CA LEU A 259 16.69 9.05 4.28
C LEU A 259 17.57 10.22 3.86
N ALA A 260 17.01 11.41 3.67
CA ALA A 260 17.79 12.62 3.41
C ALA A 260 18.59 13.04 4.67
N GLU A 261 17.98 12.87 5.84
CA GLU A 261 18.65 13.11 7.13
C GLU A 261 19.78 12.08 7.38
N ALA A 262 19.55 10.81 7.06
CA ALA A 262 20.55 9.75 7.21
C ALA A 262 21.80 10.02 6.35
N VAL A 263 21.62 10.38 5.08
CA VAL A 263 22.73 10.70 4.17
C VAL A 263 23.48 11.96 4.63
N ARG A 264 22.78 12.98 5.13
CA ARG A 264 23.41 14.17 5.72
C ARG A 264 24.25 13.81 6.94
N ALA A 265 23.72 12.98 7.84
CA ALA A 265 24.40 12.54 9.04
C ALA A 265 25.57 11.58 8.73
N ALA A 266 25.52 10.88 7.60
CA ALA A 266 26.61 10.06 7.09
C ALA A 266 27.82 10.88 6.57
N GLY A 267 27.70 12.21 6.50
CA GLY A 267 28.76 13.10 6.05
C GLY A 267 28.80 13.37 4.55
N THR A 268 27.71 13.08 3.82
CA THR A 268 27.61 13.26 2.37
C THR A 268 26.41 14.13 1.99
N PRO A 269 26.34 15.40 2.46
CA PRO A 269 25.22 16.29 2.22
C PRO A 269 24.97 16.58 0.73
N GLU A 270 25.97 16.43 -0.12
CA GLU A 270 25.90 16.59 -1.58
C GLU A 270 24.98 15.56 -2.24
N LEU A 271 24.71 14.41 -1.61
CA LEU A 271 23.77 13.39 -2.10
C LEU A 271 22.32 13.64 -1.67
N VAL A 272 22.08 14.60 -0.79
CA VAL A 272 20.71 14.94 -0.34
C VAL A 272 19.77 15.28 -1.51
N PRO A 273 20.15 16.07 -2.52
CA PRO A 273 19.28 16.33 -3.67
C PRO A 273 18.90 15.06 -4.45
N LEU A 274 19.85 14.12 -4.61
CA LEU A 274 19.59 12.82 -5.25
C LEU A 274 18.54 12.02 -4.48
N VAL A 275 18.67 11.92 -3.14
CA VAL A 275 17.72 11.21 -2.28
C VAL A 275 16.34 11.87 -2.34
N ARG A 276 16.27 13.21 -2.32
CA ARG A 276 15.03 13.97 -2.43
C ARG A 276 14.34 13.72 -3.77
N ALA A 277 15.08 13.77 -4.87
CA ALA A 277 14.55 13.48 -6.20
C ALA A 277 14.04 12.03 -6.31
N GLY A 278 14.80 11.05 -5.77
CA GLY A 278 14.39 9.64 -5.75
C GLY A 278 13.14 9.40 -4.93
N ALA A 279 13.03 10.00 -3.75
CA ALA A 279 11.84 9.91 -2.90
C ALA A 279 10.61 10.55 -3.56
N ALA A 280 10.75 11.72 -4.16
CA ALA A 280 9.68 12.38 -4.88
C ALA A 280 9.22 11.54 -6.08
N ALA A 281 10.14 11.01 -6.87
CA ALA A 281 9.84 10.15 -8.01
C ALA A 281 9.12 8.87 -7.59
N ALA A 282 9.59 8.20 -6.52
CA ALA A 282 8.96 7.01 -5.95
C ALA A 282 7.53 7.30 -5.47
N ALA A 283 7.36 8.38 -4.72
CA ALA A 283 6.07 8.76 -4.14
C ALA A 283 5.07 9.20 -5.23
N LEU A 284 5.47 10.04 -6.19
CA LEU A 284 4.62 10.45 -7.33
C LEU A 284 4.22 9.25 -8.18
N GLY A 285 5.16 8.34 -8.44
CA GLY A 285 4.89 7.13 -9.20
C GLY A 285 3.85 6.22 -8.56
N SER A 286 3.95 6.03 -7.24
CA SER A 286 2.99 5.24 -6.47
C SER A 286 1.65 5.94 -6.31
N LEU A 287 1.65 7.27 -6.07
CA LEU A 287 0.45 8.08 -5.94
C LEU A 287 -0.41 8.06 -7.22
N LEU A 288 0.22 8.25 -8.39
CA LEU A 288 -0.47 8.16 -9.68
C LEU A 288 -1.20 6.83 -9.87
N ALA A 289 -0.48 5.73 -9.60
CA ALA A 289 -1.04 4.39 -9.72
C ALA A 289 -2.15 4.11 -8.70
N LEU A 290 -2.02 4.66 -7.49
CA LEU A 290 -2.95 4.39 -6.40
C LEU A 290 -4.25 5.20 -6.54
N ILE A 291 -4.20 6.47 -6.95
CA ILE A 291 -5.41 7.26 -7.26
C ILE A 291 -6.26 6.52 -8.28
N LEU A 292 -5.66 6.04 -9.37
CA LEU A 292 -6.35 5.26 -10.38
C LEU A 292 -6.93 3.95 -9.81
N GLY A 293 -6.17 3.26 -8.95
CA GLY A 293 -6.62 2.02 -8.31
C GLY A 293 -7.83 2.23 -7.41
N VAL A 294 -7.81 3.26 -6.58
CA VAL A 294 -8.94 3.63 -5.69
C VAL A 294 -10.16 4.03 -6.50
N SER A 295 -9.98 4.86 -7.54
CA SER A 295 -11.07 5.30 -8.41
C SER A 295 -11.76 4.14 -9.13
N ARG A 296 -11.00 3.12 -9.55
CA ARG A 296 -11.57 1.89 -10.17
C ARG A 296 -12.37 1.06 -9.17
N THR A 297 -11.89 0.93 -7.93
CA THR A 297 -12.64 0.23 -6.88
C THR A 297 -13.90 1.01 -6.51
N THR A 298 -13.81 2.33 -6.41
CA THR A 298 -14.96 3.23 -6.20
C THR A 298 -15.99 3.07 -7.32
N LEU A 299 -15.56 3.02 -8.59
CA LEU A 299 -16.42 2.75 -9.74
C LEU A 299 -17.12 1.40 -9.63
N ALA A 300 -16.38 0.32 -9.29
CA ALA A 300 -16.95 -1.02 -9.14
C ALA A 300 -18.03 -1.05 -8.05
N MET A 301 -17.74 -0.48 -6.88
CA MET A 301 -18.70 -0.37 -5.79
C MET A 301 -19.92 0.49 -6.14
N ALA A 302 -19.75 1.55 -6.95
CA ALA A 302 -20.86 2.38 -7.43
C ALA A 302 -21.73 1.65 -8.44
N ARG A 303 -21.16 0.83 -9.33
CA ARG A 303 -21.90 -0.03 -10.24
C ARG A 303 -22.75 -1.09 -9.52
N ASP A 304 -22.19 -1.64 -8.43
CA ASP A 304 -22.88 -2.60 -7.55
C ASP A 304 -23.86 -1.89 -6.58
N ARG A 305 -24.11 -0.58 -6.75
CA ARG A 305 -24.96 0.26 -5.92
C ARG A 305 -24.53 0.33 -4.45
N HIS A 306 -23.29 0.00 -4.15
CA HIS A 306 -22.70 0.14 -2.81
C HIS A 306 -22.22 1.56 -2.52
N LEU A 307 -22.00 2.39 -3.54
CA LEU A 307 -21.70 3.82 -3.47
C LEU A 307 -22.70 4.60 -4.36
N PRO A 308 -22.77 5.94 -4.24
CA PRO A 308 -23.68 6.74 -5.07
C PRO A 308 -23.49 6.46 -6.56
N ALA A 309 -24.60 6.22 -7.28
CA ALA A 309 -24.60 5.83 -8.69
C ALA A 309 -23.93 6.88 -9.61
N VAL A 310 -23.88 8.15 -9.17
CA VAL A 310 -23.18 9.23 -9.88
C VAL A 310 -21.68 8.93 -10.10
N LEU A 311 -21.06 8.14 -9.21
CA LEU A 311 -19.66 7.73 -9.31
C LEU A 311 -19.44 6.58 -10.31
N ALA A 312 -20.49 5.98 -10.83
CA ALA A 312 -20.42 4.90 -11.84
C ALA A 312 -20.16 5.43 -13.26
N ALA A 313 -20.06 6.75 -13.44
CA ALA A 313 -19.90 7.35 -14.75
C ALA A 313 -18.48 7.15 -15.32
N VAL A 314 -18.41 6.73 -16.58
CA VAL A 314 -17.17 6.60 -17.36
C VAL A 314 -17.13 7.70 -18.42
N HIS A 315 -15.98 8.34 -18.57
CA HIS A 315 -15.82 9.41 -19.55
C HIS A 315 -15.87 8.87 -20.99
N PRO A 316 -16.72 9.40 -21.89
CA PRO A 316 -16.93 8.83 -23.22
C PRO A 316 -15.67 8.86 -24.09
N ARG A 317 -14.82 9.89 -23.97
CA ARG A 317 -13.59 10.05 -24.78
C ARG A 317 -12.36 9.35 -24.16
N PHE A 318 -12.17 9.48 -22.85
CA PHE A 318 -10.94 9.00 -22.19
C PHE A 318 -11.09 7.61 -21.58
N HIS A 319 -12.31 7.08 -21.50
CA HIS A 319 -12.63 5.75 -20.93
C HIS A 319 -12.10 5.54 -19.50
N VAL A 320 -12.10 6.61 -18.70
CA VAL A 320 -11.72 6.63 -17.28
C VAL A 320 -12.92 6.89 -16.37
N PRO A 321 -12.91 6.43 -15.11
CA PRO A 321 -13.98 6.69 -14.14
C PRO A 321 -13.91 8.12 -13.60
N HIS A 322 -14.13 9.10 -14.47
CA HIS A 322 -13.81 10.51 -14.24
C HIS A 322 -14.44 11.10 -12.97
N ARG A 323 -15.69 10.75 -12.65
CA ARG A 323 -16.36 11.27 -11.43
C ARG A 323 -15.79 10.64 -10.16
N ALA A 324 -15.52 9.33 -10.18
CA ALA A 324 -14.86 8.67 -9.07
C ALA A 324 -13.43 9.22 -8.87
N GLU A 325 -12.73 9.50 -9.96
CA GLU A 325 -11.36 10.03 -9.94
C GLU A 325 -11.29 11.45 -9.37
N LEU A 326 -12.19 12.33 -9.81
CA LEU A 326 -12.32 13.68 -9.26
C LEU A 326 -12.72 13.66 -7.77
N ALA A 327 -13.67 12.80 -7.39
CA ALA A 327 -14.08 12.69 -5.99
C ALA A 327 -12.94 12.19 -5.10
N VAL A 328 -12.24 11.13 -5.50
CA VAL A 328 -11.06 10.61 -4.78
C VAL A 328 -9.96 11.67 -4.75
N GLY A 329 -9.64 12.29 -5.89
CA GLY A 329 -8.63 13.34 -5.97
C GLY A 329 -8.93 14.54 -5.07
N ALA A 330 -10.18 15.00 -5.02
CA ALA A 330 -10.61 16.08 -4.14
C ALA A 330 -10.43 15.72 -2.65
N VAL A 331 -10.88 14.53 -2.24
CA VAL A 331 -10.70 14.06 -0.84
C VAL A 331 -9.22 13.94 -0.50
N VAL A 332 -8.40 13.37 -1.41
CA VAL A 332 -6.95 13.24 -1.20
C VAL A 332 -6.30 14.63 -1.11
N ALA A 333 -6.69 15.59 -1.94
CA ALA A 333 -6.15 16.95 -1.90
C ALA A 333 -6.46 17.66 -0.57
N VAL A 334 -7.68 17.52 -0.06
CA VAL A 334 -8.07 18.04 1.26
C VAL A 334 -7.25 17.38 2.36
N LEU A 335 -7.12 16.05 2.36
CA LEU A 335 -6.31 15.34 3.35
C LEU A 335 -4.84 15.74 3.26
N ALA A 336 -4.28 15.88 2.06
CA ALA A 336 -2.90 16.32 1.86
C ALA A 336 -2.65 17.76 2.33
N ALA A 337 -3.67 18.62 2.26
CA ALA A 337 -3.59 20.00 2.74
C ALA A 337 -3.73 20.14 4.27
N THR A 338 -4.37 19.17 4.95
CA THR A 338 -4.79 19.32 6.36
C THR A 338 -4.27 18.26 7.31
N ALA A 339 -3.96 17.06 6.81
CA ALA A 339 -3.58 15.94 7.67
C ALA A 339 -2.06 15.88 7.90
N ASP A 340 -1.67 15.29 9.03
CA ASP A 340 -0.29 14.90 9.30
C ASP A 340 0.05 13.56 8.61
N VAL A 341 1.27 13.42 8.12
CA VAL A 341 1.72 12.21 7.39
C VAL A 341 1.68 10.95 8.27
N ARG A 342 1.98 11.07 9.57
CA ARG A 342 1.98 9.94 10.51
C ARG A 342 0.56 9.48 10.79
N ALA A 343 -0.38 10.43 10.96
CA ALA A 343 -1.80 10.15 11.12
C ALA A 343 -2.37 9.48 9.85
N ALA A 344 -2.01 9.97 8.66
CA ALA A 344 -2.44 9.38 7.40
C ALA A 344 -1.90 7.95 7.21
N ILE A 345 -0.64 7.67 7.59
CA ILE A 345 -0.06 6.32 7.60
C ILE A 345 -0.79 5.40 8.56
N GLY A 346 -1.02 5.83 9.80
CA GLY A 346 -1.71 5.04 10.83
C GLY A 346 -3.13 4.67 10.41
N PHE A 347 -3.91 5.66 9.99
CA PHE A 347 -5.28 5.45 9.53
C PHE A 347 -5.35 4.55 8.29
N SER A 348 -4.46 4.77 7.32
CA SER A 348 -4.33 3.91 6.15
C SER A 348 -4.02 2.46 6.52
N SER A 349 -3.06 2.25 7.43
CA SER A 349 -2.69 0.91 7.91
C SER A 349 -3.87 0.20 8.53
N PHE A 350 -4.68 0.86 9.36
CA PHE A 350 -5.89 0.29 9.94
C PHE A 350 -6.87 -0.19 8.88
N GLY A 351 -7.23 0.65 7.92
CA GLY A 351 -8.18 0.31 6.85
C GLY A 351 -7.68 -0.85 5.97
N VAL A 352 -6.38 -0.87 5.68
CA VAL A 352 -5.76 -1.90 4.85
C VAL A 352 -5.60 -3.22 5.61
N LEU A 353 -5.28 -3.19 6.91
CA LEU A 353 -5.26 -4.40 7.75
C LEU A 353 -6.66 -5.01 7.87
N ALA A 354 -7.71 -4.20 8.03
CA ALA A 354 -9.10 -4.68 8.01
C ALA A 354 -9.45 -5.32 6.66
N TYR A 355 -9.05 -4.73 5.54
CA TYR A 355 -9.20 -5.31 4.21
C TYR A 355 -8.54 -6.68 4.09
N TYR A 356 -7.30 -6.84 4.60
CA TYR A 356 -6.59 -8.11 4.55
C TYR A 356 -7.09 -9.13 5.58
N ALA A 357 -7.68 -8.70 6.69
CA ALA A 357 -8.38 -9.61 7.60
C ALA A 357 -9.51 -10.34 6.86
N VAL A 358 -10.31 -9.63 6.06
CA VAL A 358 -11.34 -10.25 5.20
C VAL A 358 -10.71 -11.18 4.15
N ALA A 359 -9.57 -10.79 3.55
CA ALA A 359 -8.87 -11.66 2.59
C ALA A 359 -8.42 -12.98 3.22
N ASN A 360 -7.83 -12.94 4.42
CA ASN A 360 -7.42 -14.14 5.13
C ASN A 360 -8.62 -15.00 5.55
N ALA A 361 -9.70 -14.39 6.05
CA ALA A 361 -10.94 -15.10 6.36
C ALA A 361 -11.51 -15.79 5.11
N ALA A 362 -11.52 -15.12 3.95
CA ALA A 362 -11.91 -15.71 2.68
C ALA A 362 -10.98 -16.85 2.25
N ALA A 363 -9.66 -16.73 2.47
CA ALA A 363 -8.70 -17.77 2.12
C ALA A 363 -8.86 -19.05 2.97
N LEU A 364 -9.36 -18.96 4.21
CA LEU A 364 -9.67 -20.11 5.06
C LEU A 364 -10.78 -20.98 4.47
N THR A 365 -11.67 -20.42 3.65
CA THR A 365 -12.77 -21.16 3.00
C THR A 365 -12.35 -21.89 1.72
N LEU A 366 -11.10 -21.67 1.22
CA LEU A 366 -10.60 -22.38 0.06
C LEU A 366 -10.48 -23.88 0.33
N THR A 367 -10.79 -24.71 -0.66
CA THR A 367 -10.66 -26.16 -0.62
C THR A 367 -9.28 -26.64 -1.10
N ALA A 368 -8.95 -27.90 -0.88
CA ALA A 368 -7.70 -28.50 -1.39
C ALA A 368 -7.64 -28.46 -2.92
N ALA A 369 -8.76 -28.68 -3.60
CA ALA A 369 -8.88 -28.60 -5.06
C ALA A 369 -8.65 -27.18 -5.61
N GLU A 370 -8.84 -26.15 -4.80
CA GLU A 370 -8.58 -24.75 -5.12
C GLU A 370 -7.17 -24.30 -4.72
N HIS A 371 -6.26 -25.24 -4.47
CA HIS A 371 -4.88 -24.97 -4.05
C HIS A 371 -4.78 -24.09 -2.78
N ARG A 372 -5.61 -24.41 -1.78
CA ARG A 372 -5.59 -23.74 -0.47
C ARG A 372 -4.16 -23.67 0.10
N PRO A 373 -3.70 -22.53 0.61
CA PRO A 373 -2.44 -22.48 1.36
C PRO A 373 -2.54 -23.29 2.65
N PRO A 374 -1.41 -23.68 3.27
CA PRO A 374 -1.43 -24.26 4.61
C PRO A 374 -2.27 -23.41 5.56
N ARG A 375 -3.17 -24.00 6.32
CA ARG A 375 -4.14 -23.30 7.18
C ARG A 375 -3.50 -22.30 8.14
N ALA A 376 -2.28 -22.60 8.59
CA ALA A 376 -1.52 -21.70 9.46
C ALA A 376 -1.30 -20.31 8.83
N ILE A 377 -1.09 -20.22 7.51
CA ILE A 377 -0.83 -18.96 6.82
C ILE A 377 -2.01 -17.98 6.95
N PRO A 378 -3.24 -18.31 6.50
CA PRO A 378 -4.35 -17.38 6.65
C PRO A 378 -4.78 -17.17 8.11
N VAL A 379 -4.57 -18.14 9.03
CA VAL A 379 -4.83 -17.94 10.46
C VAL A 379 -3.86 -16.93 11.05
N ILE A 380 -2.54 -17.08 10.83
CA ILE A 380 -1.53 -16.11 11.27
C ILE A 380 -1.78 -14.75 10.62
N GLY A 381 -2.14 -14.72 9.32
CA GLY A 381 -2.47 -13.50 8.61
C GLY A 381 -3.67 -12.77 9.21
N LEU A 382 -4.76 -13.48 9.52
CA LEU A 382 -5.95 -12.92 10.14
C LEU A 382 -5.65 -12.39 11.56
N ALA A 383 -5.05 -13.22 12.40
CA ALA A 383 -4.67 -12.83 13.75
C ALA A 383 -3.68 -11.64 13.73
N GLY A 384 -2.66 -11.70 12.89
CA GLY A 384 -1.70 -10.61 12.70
C GLY A 384 -2.35 -9.31 12.23
N CYS A 385 -3.28 -9.37 11.28
CA CYS A 385 -4.04 -8.19 10.85
C CYS A 385 -4.81 -7.55 12.01
N LEU A 386 -5.49 -8.34 12.82
CA LEU A 386 -6.24 -7.83 13.97
C LEU A 386 -5.30 -7.27 15.04
N VAL A 387 -4.27 -8.01 15.43
CA VAL A 387 -3.30 -7.56 16.44
C VAL A 387 -2.63 -6.25 15.99
N LEU A 388 -2.12 -6.18 14.76
CA LEU A 388 -1.46 -4.97 14.28
C LEU A 388 -2.43 -3.81 14.10
N ALA A 389 -3.68 -4.04 13.67
CA ALA A 389 -4.69 -2.99 13.53
C ALA A 389 -5.00 -2.32 14.88
N PHE A 390 -5.19 -3.12 15.94
CA PHE A 390 -5.48 -2.60 17.28
C PHE A 390 -4.25 -2.12 18.06
N ALA A 391 -3.04 -2.46 17.61
CA ALA A 391 -1.79 -1.92 18.16
C ALA A 391 -1.41 -0.54 17.58
N LEU A 392 -2.06 -0.08 16.52
CA LEU A 392 -1.84 1.26 15.93
C LEU A 392 -2.15 2.38 16.96
N PRO A 393 -1.68 3.63 16.71
CA PRO A 393 -2.04 4.75 17.56
C PRO A 393 -3.54 4.84 17.79
N ALA A 394 -3.97 5.12 19.02
CA ALA A 394 -5.39 5.11 19.42
C ALA A 394 -6.27 5.99 18.51
N THR A 395 -5.73 7.14 18.07
CA THR A 395 -6.43 8.03 17.13
C THR A 395 -6.71 7.35 15.78
N ALA A 396 -5.76 6.57 15.26
CA ALA A 396 -5.93 5.83 14.02
C ALA A 396 -6.93 4.67 14.18
N VAL A 397 -6.88 3.96 15.32
CA VAL A 397 -7.82 2.88 15.65
C VAL A 397 -9.25 3.42 15.77
N VAL A 398 -9.45 4.47 16.57
CA VAL A 398 -10.78 5.06 16.80
C VAL A 398 -11.36 5.63 15.48
N ALA A 399 -10.57 6.42 14.74
CA ALA A 399 -11.02 6.98 13.47
C ALA A 399 -11.31 5.89 12.44
N GLY A 400 -10.42 4.89 12.33
CA GLY A 400 -10.59 3.77 11.40
C GLY A 400 -11.80 2.91 11.74
N ALA A 401 -11.99 2.56 13.03
CA ALA A 401 -13.14 1.79 13.48
C ALA A 401 -14.46 2.57 13.27
N ALA A 402 -14.49 3.87 13.58
CA ALA A 402 -15.65 4.72 13.35
C ALA A 402 -16.04 4.77 11.87
N VAL A 403 -15.06 4.90 10.97
CA VAL A 403 -15.33 4.93 9.52
C VAL A 403 -15.79 3.57 9.00
N LEU A 404 -15.23 2.45 9.49
CA LEU A 404 -15.72 1.12 9.14
C LEU A 404 -17.13 0.88 9.67
N ALA A 405 -17.43 1.30 10.91
CA ALA A 405 -18.76 1.20 11.50
C ALA A 405 -19.79 2.05 10.73
N ALA A 406 -19.43 3.27 10.32
CA ALA A 406 -20.27 4.11 9.47
C ALA A 406 -20.57 3.42 8.11
N GLY A 407 -19.57 2.78 7.51
CA GLY A 407 -19.77 1.97 6.30
C GLY A 407 -20.72 0.80 6.54
N ALA A 408 -20.53 0.05 7.62
CA ALA A 408 -21.41 -1.08 7.99
C ALA A 408 -22.86 -0.62 8.22
N ALA A 409 -23.06 0.50 8.92
CA ALA A 409 -24.37 1.11 9.13
C ALA A 409 -25.03 1.53 7.81
N ALA A 410 -24.27 2.17 6.91
CA ALA A 410 -24.74 2.55 5.58
C ALA A 410 -25.17 1.33 4.75
N TYR A 411 -24.46 0.21 4.85
CA TYR A 411 -24.86 -1.04 4.22
C TYR A 411 -26.19 -1.56 4.80
N GLY A 412 -26.31 -1.61 6.13
CA GLY A 412 -27.54 -2.06 6.81
C GLY A 412 -28.78 -1.26 6.41
N VAL A 413 -28.67 0.08 6.39
CA VAL A 413 -29.77 0.98 5.98
C VAL A 413 -30.19 0.71 4.51
N ARG A 414 -29.24 0.44 3.62
CA ARG A 414 -29.55 0.13 2.21
C ARG A 414 -30.20 -1.25 2.06
N ALA A 415 -29.69 -2.25 2.78
CA ALA A 415 -30.26 -3.60 2.76
C ALA A 415 -31.72 -3.58 3.24
N ALA A 416 -32.01 -2.82 4.31
CA ALA A 416 -33.37 -2.65 4.82
C ALA A 416 -34.31 -1.94 3.81
N ARG A 417 -33.80 -0.97 3.03
CA ARG A 417 -34.59 -0.26 2.02
C ARG A 417 -34.77 -1.06 0.72
N GLY A 418 -33.91 -2.02 0.43
CA GLY A 418 -34.01 -2.89 -0.75
C GLY A 418 -34.86 -4.14 -0.54
N SER A 419 -35.22 -4.45 0.72
CA SER A 419 -36.13 -5.53 1.10
C SER A 419 -37.59 -5.07 1.34
N ALA A 420 -37.85 -3.77 1.25
CA ALA A 420 -39.17 -3.16 1.23
C ALA A 420 -39.55 -2.75 -0.19
#